data_f06e9b42f831babe2a5859296728558d
#
_entry.id   f06e9b42f831babe2a5859296728558d
#
_cell.length_a   1.000
_cell.length_b   1.000
_cell.length_c   1.000
_cell.angle_alpha   90.00
_cell.angle_beta   90.00
_cell.angle_gamma   90.00
#
_symmetry.space_group_name_H-M   'P 1'
#
loop_
_entity.id
_entity.type
_entity.pdbx_description
1 polymer ?
#
loop_
_entity_poly.entity_id
_entity_poly.type
_entity_poly.pdbx_seq_one_letter_code
_entity_poly.pdbx_strand_id
1 'polypeptide(L)'
;MCKGRAIAFRKSTSACEIVYRILENWSTGNENFVKEFEKTVDRVLKNCYDGHGQRNDCGVRRLKMEKNMKSKIVVDSSANVYELPDVGFACVPLKILTDEQEYVDTAEVDAPALAEMLRTYKGRTSTSCPNISDWMAAYEGADEVYVVTITGTLSGAYNAALLAGEEYEQSHEGARVFVLDSLSTGAESRLLVERLAALIKAGKPFDIVCEEIRAYHEHTHLLFALESLANLARNGRVKPAVAAVAR
;
A
#
# COMPACT_ATOMS: atom_id res chain seq x y z
N MET A 1 -23.60 10.02 -14.15
CA MET A 1 -23.36 8.74 -13.44
C MET A 1 -23.45 7.60 -14.47
N CYS A 2 -22.33 7.24 -15.08
CA CYS A 2 -22.28 6.13 -16.05
C CYS A 2 -21.90 4.84 -15.31
N LYS A 3 -22.82 3.87 -15.29
CA LYS A 3 -22.56 2.53 -14.75
C LYS A 3 -21.80 1.73 -15.82
N GLY A 4 -20.47 1.64 -15.70
CA GLY A 4 -19.65 0.79 -16.58
C GLY A 4 -19.74 -0.69 -16.19
N ARG A 5 -19.79 -1.59 -17.17
CA ARG A 5 -19.65 -3.05 -16.99
C ARG A 5 -18.28 -3.47 -17.53
N ALA A 6 -17.47 -4.13 -16.72
CA ALA A 6 -16.21 -4.73 -17.15
C ALA A 6 -16.42 -6.22 -17.47
N ILE A 7 -15.76 -6.72 -18.53
CA ILE A 7 -15.79 -8.11 -18.95
C ILE A 7 -14.35 -8.60 -19.09
N ALA A 8 -13.98 -9.67 -18.40
CA ALA A 8 -12.66 -10.30 -18.49
C ALA A 8 -12.71 -11.59 -19.31
N PHE A 9 -11.69 -11.81 -20.14
CA PHE A 9 -11.53 -13.00 -20.97
C PHE A 9 -10.31 -13.80 -20.53
N ARG A 10 -10.42 -15.13 -20.52
CA ARG A 10 -9.32 -16.04 -20.23
C ARG A 10 -8.65 -16.50 -21.54
N LYS A 11 -7.37 -16.12 -21.70
CA LYS A 11 -6.37 -16.59 -22.66
C LYS A 11 -6.78 -16.91 -24.10
N SER A 12 -6.72 -15.91 -24.97
CA SER A 12 -5.95 -15.96 -26.21
C SER A 12 -5.21 -14.61 -26.35
N THR A 13 -4.03 -14.61 -26.93
CA THR A 13 -3.10 -13.47 -26.98
C THR A 13 -3.72 -12.21 -27.60
N SER A 14 -4.71 -12.33 -28.46
CA SER A 14 -5.43 -11.22 -29.10
C SER A 14 -6.51 -10.58 -28.21
N ALA A 15 -7.10 -11.34 -27.27
CA ALA A 15 -8.14 -10.83 -26.38
C ALA A 15 -7.55 -9.95 -25.24
N CYS A 16 -6.37 -10.29 -24.74
CA CYS A 16 -5.67 -9.49 -23.74
C CYS A 16 -5.25 -8.12 -24.27
N GLU A 17 -4.83 -8.04 -25.54
CA GLU A 17 -4.40 -6.78 -26.16
C GLU A 17 -5.60 -5.84 -26.40
N ILE A 18 -6.77 -6.38 -26.69
CA ILE A 18 -8.02 -5.62 -26.82
C ILE A 18 -8.45 -5.07 -25.45
N VAL A 19 -8.39 -5.86 -24.39
CA VAL A 19 -8.73 -5.42 -23.02
C VAL A 19 -7.77 -4.32 -22.54
N TYR A 20 -6.48 -4.43 -22.82
CA TYR A 20 -5.49 -3.42 -22.43
C TYR A 20 -5.73 -2.09 -23.14
N ARG A 21 -5.96 -2.08 -24.44
CA ARG A 21 -6.33 -0.88 -25.22
C ARG A 21 -7.66 -0.24 -24.79
N ILE A 22 -8.59 -1.06 -24.28
CA ILE A 22 -9.87 -0.61 -23.76
C ILE A 22 -9.69 0.15 -22.45
N LEU A 23 -8.84 -0.34 -21.54
CA LEU A 23 -8.56 0.31 -20.26
C LEU A 23 -7.79 1.63 -20.42
N GLU A 24 -6.85 1.71 -21.36
CA GLU A 24 -6.13 2.96 -21.68
C GLU A 24 -7.06 4.07 -22.21
N ASN A 25 -8.03 3.73 -23.06
CA ASN A 25 -8.95 4.71 -23.64
C ASN A 25 -10.15 5.06 -22.75
N TRP A 26 -10.47 4.22 -21.73
CA TRP A 26 -11.51 4.52 -20.76
C TRP A 26 -11.16 5.71 -19.87
N SER A 27 -9.90 5.90 -19.55
CA SER A 27 -9.40 7.02 -18.74
C SER A 27 -9.59 8.38 -19.40
N THR A 28 -9.83 8.44 -20.72
CA THR A 28 -9.94 9.67 -21.50
C THR A 28 -11.38 10.18 -21.66
N GLY A 29 -12.40 9.48 -21.17
CA GLY A 29 -13.80 9.91 -21.20
C GLY A 29 -14.44 10.03 -22.60
N ASN A 30 -13.91 9.34 -23.60
CA ASN A 30 -14.39 9.42 -24.99
C ASN A 30 -15.72 8.67 -25.18
N GLU A 31 -16.84 9.40 -25.25
CA GLU A 31 -18.19 8.83 -25.42
C GLU A 31 -18.38 7.97 -26.70
N ASN A 32 -17.66 8.26 -27.77
CA ASN A 32 -17.72 7.48 -28.99
C ASN A 32 -17.06 6.10 -28.83
N PHE A 33 -16.02 6.02 -28.01
CA PHE A 33 -15.38 4.77 -27.68
C PHE A 33 -16.29 3.86 -26.83
N VAL A 34 -17.02 4.43 -25.86
CA VAL A 34 -17.98 3.69 -25.04
C VAL A 34 -19.08 3.05 -25.90
N LYS A 35 -19.63 3.78 -26.86
CA LYS A 35 -20.67 3.26 -27.80
C LYS A 35 -20.14 2.14 -28.71
N GLU A 36 -18.93 2.26 -29.20
CA GLU A 36 -18.30 1.23 -30.06
C GLU A 36 -17.95 -0.02 -29.26
N PHE A 37 -17.54 0.17 -27.99
CA PHE A 37 -17.30 -0.91 -27.04
C PHE A 37 -18.60 -1.68 -26.71
N GLU A 38 -19.70 -1.01 -26.40
CA GLU A 38 -21.00 -1.64 -26.16
C GLU A 38 -21.44 -2.50 -27.35
N LYS A 39 -21.28 -2.00 -28.58
CA LYS A 39 -21.58 -2.77 -29.81
C LYS A 39 -20.68 -4.01 -29.95
N THR A 40 -19.42 -3.90 -29.57
CA THR A 40 -18.46 -5.01 -29.65
C THR A 40 -18.78 -6.08 -28.61
N VAL A 41 -19.14 -5.66 -27.39
CA VAL A 41 -19.60 -6.54 -26.31
C VAL A 41 -20.89 -7.26 -26.71
N ASP A 42 -21.86 -6.56 -27.27
CA ASP A 42 -23.11 -7.16 -27.73
C ASP A 42 -22.89 -8.18 -28.88
N ARG A 43 -21.92 -7.90 -29.76
CA ARG A 43 -21.55 -8.83 -30.82
C ARG A 43 -20.89 -10.09 -30.28
N VAL A 44 -20.01 -9.96 -29.29
CA VAL A 44 -19.36 -11.10 -28.62
C VAL A 44 -20.37 -11.92 -27.83
N LEU A 45 -21.27 -11.26 -27.11
CA LEU A 45 -22.34 -11.95 -26.35
C LEU A 45 -23.30 -12.70 -27.24
N LYS A 46 -23.67 -12.17 -28.42
CA LYS A 46 -24.49 -12.86 -29.41
C LYS A 46 -23.84 -14.11 -29.98
N ASN A 47 -22.51 -14.12 -30.11
CA ASN A 47 -21.76 -15.30 -30.59
C ASN A 47 -21.55 -16.37 -29.48
N CYS A 48 -21.87 -16.06 -28.23
CA CYS A 48 -21.79 -17.01 -27.12
C CYS A 48 -23.05 -17.88 -26.95
N TYR A 49 -24.08 -17.69 -27.77
CA TYR A 49 -25.29 -18.52 -27.79
C TYR A 49 -25.36 -19.25 -29.11
N ASP A 50 -25.71 -20.53 -29.05
CA ASP A 50 -26.05 -21.28 -30.24
C ASP A 50 -27.41 -20.85 -30.79
N GLY A 51 -27.76 -21.25 -32.03
CA GLY A 51 -29.02 -20.94 -32.66
C GLY A 51 -30.26 -21.49 -31.95
N HIS A 52 -30.09 -22.24 -30.86
CA HIS A 52 -31.12 -22.83 -30.01
C HIS A 52 -31.18 -22.24 -28.60
N GLY A 53 -30.43 -21.13 -28.32
CA GLY A 53 -30.44 -20.43 -27.03
C GLY A 53 -29.65 -21.12 -25.90
N GLN A 54 -28.89 -22.18 -26.22
CA GLN A 54 -27.96 -22.78 -25.23
C GLN A 54 -26.63 -22.04 -25.19
N ARG A 55 -26.11 -21.85 -23.97
CA ARG A 55 -24.81 -21.19 -23.73
C ARG A 55 -23.68 -22.10 -24.21
N ASN A 56 -22.93 -21.64 -25.20
CA ASN A 56 -21.58 -22.13 -25.41
C ASN A 56 -20.69 -21.68 -24.26
N ASP A 57 -19.89 -22.60 -23.71
CA ASP A 57 -18.91 -22.25 -22.64
C ASP A 57 -17.77 -21.43 -23.26
N CYS A 58 -18.04 -20.14 -23.48
CA CYS A 58 -17.05 -19.19 -24.03
C CYS A 58 -16.09 -18.62 -22.97
N GLY A 59 -16.09 -19.19 -21.76
CA GLY A 59 -15.18 -18.77 -20.68
C GLY A 59 -15.37 -17.33 -20.16
N VAL A 60 -16.49 -16.69 -20.53
CA VAL A 60 -16.82 -15.33 -20.05
C VAL A 60 -17.41 -15.45 -18.64
N ARG A 61 -16.61 -15.22 -17.62
CA ARG A 61 -17.12 -14.97 -16.26
C ARG A 61 -17.66 -13.55 -16.19
N ARG A 62 -18.95 -13.43 -15.89
CA ARG A 62 -19.57 -12.15 -15.54
C ARG A 62 -18.94 -11.70 -14.22
N LEU A 63 -18.01 -10.76 -14.30
CA LEU A 63 -17.54 -10.07 -13.09
C LEU A 63 -18.77 -9.36 -12.49
N LYS A 64 -19.16 -9.75 -11.27
CA LYS A 64 -20.07 -8.94 -10.47
C LYS A 64 -19.43 -7.55 -10.39
N MET A 65 -20.23 -6.50 -10.64
CA MET A 65 -19.79 -5.13 -10.34
C MET A 65 -19.28 -5.12 -8.90
N GLU A 66 -18.00 -4.87 -8.74
CA GLU A 66 -17.41 -4.75 -7.42
C GLU A 66 -18.15 -3.62 -6.71
N LYS A 67 -18.69 -3.93 -5.55
CA LYS A 67 -19.08 -3.01 -4.50
C LYS A 67 -18.00 -1.93 -4.46
N ASN A 68 -18.38 -0.69 -4.30
CA ASN A 68 -17.44 0.43 -4.21
C ASN A 68 -16.45 0.12 -3.07
N MET A 69 -15.34 -0.56 -3.41
CA MET A 69 -14.38 -1.08 -2.44
C MET A 69 -13.71 0.10 -1.76
N LYS A 70 -13.70 0.09 -0.44
CA LYS A 70 -13.06 1.13 0.34
C LYS A 70 -11.58 0.83 0.46
N SER A 71 -10.77 1.51 -0.33
CA SER A 71 -9.32 1.42 -0.26
C SER A 71 -8.76 2.35 0.81
N LYS A 72 -7.78 1.87 1.57
CA LYS A 72 -7.08 2.63 2.61
C LYS A 72 -5.56 2.40 2.50
N ILE A 73 -4.80 3.47 2.62
CA ILE A 73 -3.34 3.41 2.80
C ILE A 73 -3.05 3.48 4.30
N VAL A 74 -2.24 2.58 4.80
CA VAL A 74 -1.79 2.56 6.20
C VAL A 74 -0.27 2.58 6.24
N VAL A 75 0.28 3.42 7.10
CA VAL A 75 1.74 3.56 7.25
C VAL A 75 2.14 3.56 8.71
N ASP A 76 3.39 3.25 9.02
CA ASP A 76 3.94 3.67 10.30
C ASP A 76 4.47 5.11 10.24
N SER A 77 4.67 5.72 11.40
CA SER A 77 5.05 7.13 11.50
C SER A 77 6.42 7.47 10.92
N SER A 78 7.26 6.45 10.64
CA SER A 78 8.56 6.68 9.97
C SER A 78 8.43 7.27 8.57
N ALA A 79 7.26 7.16 7.94
CA ALA A 79 6.98 7.77 6.64
C ALA A 79 6.86 9.31 6.72
N ASN A 80 6.71 9.89 7.91
CA ASN A 80 6.45 11.33 8.13
C ASN A 80 5.22 11.82 7.35
N VAL A 81 4.19 10.98 7.26
CA VAL A 81 2.88 11.28 6.67
C VAL A 81 1.83 10.99 7.72
N TYR A 82 1.11 12.01 8.17
CA TYR A 82 0.09 11.88 9.20
C TYR A 82 -1.33 12.10 8.67
N GLU A 83 -1.45 12.65 7.47
CA GLU A 83 -2.72 12.82 6.76
C GLU A 83 -2.52 12.68 5.25
N LEU A 84 -3.56 12.26 4.55
CA LEU A 84 -3.57 12.12 3.10
C LEU A 84 -4.95 12.48 2.55
N PRO A 85 -5.08 13.55 1.74
CA PRO A 85 -6.39 13.96 1.21
C PRO A 85 -6.91 12.97 0.15
N ASP A 86 -8.24 12.84 0.10
CA ASP A 86 -9.00 12.13 -0.95
C ASP A 86 -8.78 10.59 -1.03
N VAL A 87 -8.06 9.98 -0.10
CA VAL A 87 -7.88 8.53 0.03
C VAL A 87 -8.04 8.14 1.48
N GLY A 88 -8.63 6.98 1.76
CA GLY A 88 -8.64 6.44 3.13
C GLY A 88 -7.20 6.30 3.64
N PHE A 89 -6.93 6.82 4.83
CA PHE A 89 -5.57 6.86 5.37
C PHE A 89 -5.55 6.61 6.88
N ALA A 90 -4.49 5.94 7.36
CA ALA A 90 -4.16 5.87 8.78
C ALA A 90 -2.65 5.82 8.97
N CYS A 91 -2.17 6.46 10.03
CA CYS A 91 -0.79 6.38 10.49
C CYS A 91 -0.75 5.64 11.83
N VAL A 92 0.09 4.60 11.92
CA VAL A 92 0.29 3.80 13.13
C VAL A 92 1.61 4.24 13.77
N PRO A 93 1.58 4.82 14.98
CA PRO A 93 2.75 5.47 15.53
C PRO A 93 3.79 4.48 16.04
N LEU A 94 5.06 4.74 15.73
CA LEU A 94 6.21 4.21 16.44
C LEU A 94 6.32 4.91 17.81
N LYS A 95 7.12 4.34 18.72
CA LYS A 95 7.34 4.91 20.03
C LYS A 95 8.82 5.03 20.33
N ILE A 96 9.19 6.11 21.01
CA ILE A 96 10.51 6.30 21.60
C ILE A 96 10.38 6.11 23.12
N LEU A 97 11.19 5.24 23.67
CA LEU A 97 11.18 4.88 25.08
C LEU A 97 12.44 5.39 25.75
N THR A 98 12.27 6.05 26.88
CA THR A 98 13.34 6.41 27.82
C THR A 98 13.11 5.66 29.13
N ASP A 99 14.05 5.74 30.07
CA ASP A 99 13.84 5.19 31.42
C ASP A 99 12.73 5.90 32.19
N GLU A 100 12.34 7.10 31.75
CA GLU A 100 11.39 7.96 32.45
C GLU A 100 10.00 7.96 31.82
N GLN A 101 9.92 7.91 30.48
CA GLN A 101 8.63 8.00 29.77
C GLN A 101 8.68 7.47 28.35
N GLU A 102 7.48 7.31 27.79
CA GLU A 102 7.20 6.94 26.41
C GLU A 102 6.77 8.18 25.61
N TYR A 103 7.33 8.32 24.41
CA TYR A 103 6.91 9.33 23.43
C TYR A 103 6.29 8.61 22.23
N VAL A 104 5.03 8.88 21.96
CA VAL A 104 4.29 8.33 20.80
C VAL A 104 4.50 9.27 19.63
N ASP A 105 5.03 8.76 18.52
CA ASP A 105 5.38 9.54 17.32
C ASP A 105 4.14 9.88 16.50
N THR A 106 3.47 10.96 16.89
CA THR A 106 2.27 11.51 16.24
C THR A 106 2.56 12.89 15.65
N ALA A 107 1.60 13.46 14.93
CA ALA A 107 1.72 14.81 14.35
C ALA A 107 1.90 15.92 15.41
N GLU A 108 1.50 15.66 16.65
CA GLU A 108 1.58 16.63 17.77
C GLU A 108 2.96 16.65 18.45
N VAL A 109 3.85 15.69 18.12
CA VAL A 109 5.20 15.64 18.73
C VAL A 109 6.04 16.82 18.25
N ASP A 110 6.55 17.57 19.19
CA ASP A 110 7.63 18.55 18.90
C ASP A 110 8.95 17.81 18.69
N ALA A 111 9.15 17.34 17.44
CA ALA A 111 10.32 16.55 17.08
C ALA A 111 11.66 17.30 17.31
N PRO A 112 11.81 18.62 17.04
CA PRO A 112 12.99 19.39 17.41
C PRO A 112 13.27 19.40 18.90
N ALA A 113 12.27 19.66 19.74
CA ALA A 113 12.44 19.65 21.20
C ALA A 113 12.79 18.26 21.73
N LEU A 114 12.14 17.21 21.21
CA LEU A 114 12.46 15.83 21.55
C LEU A 114 13.88 15.44 21.14
N ALA A 115 14.33 15.83 19.95
CA ALA A 115 15.69 15.56 19.48
C ALA A 115 16.73 16.24 20.36
N GLU A 116 16.52 17.50 20.78
CA GLU A 116 17.43 18.21 21.66
C GLU A 116 17.48 17.58 23.07
N MET A 117 16.33 17.17 23.60
CA MET A 117 16.28 16.43 24.86
C MET A 117 17.07 15.13 24.76
N LEU A 118 16.88 14.33 23.71
CA LEU A 118 17.58 13.05 23.50
C LEU A 118 19.09 13.21 23.30
N ARG A 119 19.57 14.34 22.76
CA ARG A 119 21.02 14.63 22.65
C ARG A 119 21.70 14.72 24.00
N THR A 120 21.03 15.27 24.99
CA THR A 120 21.55 15.50 26.34
C THR A 120 21.21 14.39 27.33
N TYR A 121 20.24 13.54 26.98
CA TYR A 121 19.76 12.44 27.83
C TYR A 121 20.86 11.41 28.11
N LYS A 122 21.08 11.09 29.37
CA LYS A 122 22.13 10.16 29.81
C LYS A 122 21.61 8.74 30.07
N GLY A 123 20.30 8.59 30.20
CA GLY A 123 19.65 7.29 30.40
C GLY A 123 19.60 6.44 29.13
N ARG A 124 18.97 5.32 29.24
CA ARG A 124 18.77 4.40 28.12
C ARG A 124 17.65 4.91 27.21
N THR A 125 17.88 4.81 25.91
CA THR A 125 16.84 5.06 24.90
C THR A 125 16.64 3.83 24.03
N SER A 126 15.40 3.53 23.71
CA SER A 126 15.01 2.46 22.76
C SER A 126 13.81 2.90 21.95
N THR A 127 13.38 2.05 21.01
CA THR A 127 12.17 2.28 20.23
C THR A 127 11.30 1.03 20.26
N SER A 128 9.99 1.22 20.17
CA SER A 128 9.00 0.14 20.01
C SER A 128 8.24 0.33 18.70
N CYS A 129 8.06 -0.76 17.98
CA CYS A 129 7.16 -0.79 16.81
C CYS A 129 5.71 -1.01 17.27
N PRO A 130 4.72 -0.67 16.43
CA PRO A 130 3.33 -0.99 16.65
C PRO A 130 3.14 -2.51 16.80
N ASN A 131 2.21 -2.92 17.62
CA ASN A 131 1.82 -4.32 17.76
C ASN A 131 0.73 -4.71 16.74
N ILE A 132 0.37 -5.99 16.67
CA ILE A 132 -0.62 -6.50 15.72
C ILE A 132 -1.98 -5.80 15.89
N SER A 133 -2.44 -5.57 17.13
CA SER A 133 -3.72 -4.91 17.38
C SER A 133 -3.74 -3.44 16.95
N ASP A 134 -2.61 -2.74 17.00
CA ASP A 134 -2.50 -1.37 16.51
C ASP A 134 -2.71 -1.32 14.98
N TRP A 135 -2.10 -2.28 14.26
CA TRP A 135 -2.28 -2.43 12.81
C TRP A 135 -3.71 -2.84 12.45
N MET A 136 -4.28 -3.83 13.16
CA MET A 136 -5.66 -4.26 12.96
C MET A 136 -6.64 -3.10 13.08
N ALA A 137 -6.50 -2.29 14.13
CA ALA A 137 -7.34 -1.10 14.33
C ALA A 137 -7.20 -0.09 13.19
N ALA A 138 -6.00 0.06 12.62
CA ALA A 138 -5.78 0.93 11.49
C ALA A 138 -6.39 0.41 10.17
N TYR A 139 -6.55 -0.91 10.01
CA TYR A 139 -7.17 -1.52 8.83
C TYR A 139 -8.69 -1.41 8.83
N GLU A 140 -9.31 -1.26 10.00
CA GLU A 140 -10.75 -1.25 10.18
C GLU A 140 -11.51 -0.37 9.19
N GLY A 141 -12.61 -0.93 8.66
CA GLY A 141 -13.52 -0.25 7.74
C GLY A 141 -13.05 -0.16 6.30
N ALA A 142 -11.94 -0.85 5.93
CA ALA A 142 -11.46 -0.94 4.57
C ALA A 142 -11.70 -2.35 3.97
N ASP A 143 -12.02 -2.39 2.69
CA ASP A 143 -12.10 -3.62 1.90
C ASP A 143 -10.73 -3.95 1.25
N GLU A 144 -9.92 -2.92 0.99
CA GLU A 144 -8.57 -3.02 0.43
C GLU A 144 -7.59 -2.16 1.23
N VAL A 145 -6.56 -2.78 1.78
CA VAL A 145 -5.55 -2.10 2.59
C VAL A 145 -4.19 -2.19 1.91
N TYR A 146 -3.53 -1.04 1.76
CA TYR A 146 -2.17 -0.95 1.24
C TYR A 146 -1.28 -0.40 2.34
N VAL A 147 -0.36 -1.21 2.80
CA VAL A 147 0.51 -0.88 3.94
C VAL A 147 1.93 -0.59 3.46
N VAL A 148 2.52 0.49 3.95
CA VAL A 148 3.95 0.78 3.77
C VAL A 148 4.59 0.90 5.15
N THR A 149 5.61 0.09 5.42
CA THR A 149 6.31 0.09 6.71
C THR A 149 7.75 0.55 6.57
N ILE A 150 8.33 1.01 7.66
CA ILE A 150 9.79 1.11 7.79
C ILE A 150 10.43 -0.23 7.46
N THR A 151 11.66 -0.22 6.96
CA THR A 151 12.38 -1.46 6.63
C THR A 151 12.36 -2.48 7.75
N GLY A 152 12.02 -3.72 7.40
CA GLY A 152 12.02 -4.87 8.32
C GLY A 152 13.41 -5.21 8.88
N THR A 153 14.48 -4.66 8.30
CA THR A 153 15.85 -4.83 8.84
C THR A 153 16.13 -3.98 10.08
N LEU A 154 15.36 -2.90 10.30
CA LEU A 154 15.50 -2.00 11.44
C LEU A 154 14.38 -2.16 12.49
N SER A 155 13.21 -2.65 12.10
CA SER A 155 12.02 -2.68 12.95
C SER A 155 11.19 -3.94 12.72
N GLY A 156 10.49 -4.39 13.78
CA GLY A 156 9.49 -5.44 13.70
C GLY A 156 8.15 -4.99 13.08
N ALA A 157 8.01 -3.72 12.70
CA ALA A 157 6.78 -3.15 12.16
C ALA A 157 6.26 -3.92 10.94
N TYR A 158 7.15 -4.26 9.99
CA TYR A 158 6.80 -5.05 8.81
C TYR A 158 6.17 -6.40 9.15
N ASN A 159 6.82 -7.17 10.04
CA ASN A 159 6.29 -8.48 10.45
C ASN A 159 4.97 -8.36 11.22
N ALA A 160 4.84 -7.35 12.09
CA ALA A 160 3.59 -7.11 12.81
C ALA A 160 2.44 -6.72 11.85
N ALA A 161 2.73 -5.89 10.85
CA ALA A 161 1.76 -5.51 9.81
C ALA A 161 1.32 -6.70 8.94
N LEU A 162 2.26 -7.61 8.59
CA LEU A 162 1.95 -8.84 7.84
C LEU A 162 1.00 -9.74 8.63
N LEU A 163 1.32 -10.03 9.89
CA LEU A 163 0.49 -10.87 10.75
C LEU A 163 -0.90 -10.25 10.97
N ALA A 164 -0.95 -8.93 11.16
CA ALA A 164 -2.22 -8.20 11.25
C ALA A 164 -3.03 -8.30 9.94
N GLY A 165 -2.36 -8.26 8.78
CA GLY A 165 -3.00 -8.42 7.48
C GLY A 165 -3.64 -9.79 7.30
N GLU A 166 -2.92 -10.86 7.66
CA GLU A 166 -3.43 -12.24 7.63
C GLU A 166 -4.65 -12.40 8.55
N GLU A 167 -4.61 -11.85 9.77
CA GLU A 167 -5.71 -11.90 10.73
C GLU A 167 -6.91 -11.07 10.25
N TYR A 168 -6.66 -9.90 9.64
CA TYR A 168 -7.71 -9.04 9.10
C TYR A 168 -8.44 -9.72 7.93
N GLU A 169 -7.72 -10.31 6.98
CA GLU A 169 -8.32 -11.04 5.86
C GLU A 169 -9.14 -12.27 6.31
N GLN A 170 -8.70 -12.96 7.39
CA GLN A 170 -9.44 -14.08 7.96
C GLN A 170 -10.73 -13.65 8.66
N SER A 171 -10.73 -12.48 9.29
CA SER A 171 -11.87 -11.95 10.06
C SER A 171 -12.85 -11.10 9.24
N HIS A 172 -12.46 -10.66 8.03
CA HIS A 172 -13.25 -9.77 7.16
C HIS A 172 -13.38 -10.38 5.77
N GLU A 173 -14.52 -11.03 5.50
CA GLU A 173 -14.77 -11.72 4.23
C GLU A 173 -14.62 -10.79 3.01
N GLY A 174 -13.69 -11.12 2.13
CA GLY A 174 -13.41 -10.38 0.91
C GLY A 174 -12.46 -9.19 1.09
N ALA A 175 -11.98 -8.92 2.30
CA ALA A 175 -10.91 -7.95 2.53
C ALA A 175 -9.59 -8.44 1.94
N ARG A 176 -8.77 -7.51 1.49
CA ARG A 176 -7.43 -7.77 0.94
C ARG A 176 -6.42 -6.82 1.55
N VAL A 177 -5.31 -7.34 2.03
CA VAL A 177 -4.23 -6.55 2.63
C VAL A 177 -2.93 -6.79 1.88
N PHE A 178 -2.33 -5.72 1.39
CA PHE A 178 -1.01 -5.73 0.77
C PHE A 178 -0.03 -4.99 1.67
N VAL A 179 1.03 -5.65 2.10
CA VAL A 179 2.08 -5.05 2.93
C VAL A 179 3.37 -4.96 2.15
N LEU A 180 3.91 -3.74 2.05
CA LEU A 180 5.18 -3.43 1.40
C LEU A 180 6.22 -3.07 2.45
N ASP A 181 7.29 -3.86 2.53
CA ASP A 181 8.53 -3.43 3.19
C ASP A 181 9.17 -2.34 2.33
N SER A 182 9.27 -1.13 2.84
CA SER A 182 9.87 -0.03 2.07
C SER A 182 11.38 -0.21 1.84
N LEU A 183 12.02 -1.16 2.54
CA LEU A 183 13.48 -1.30 2.64
C LEU A 183 14.17 0.02 3.01
N SER A 184 13.42 0.97 3.57
CA SER A 184 13.78 2.36 3.75
C SER A 184 13.08 2.98 4.98
N THR A 185 13.08 4.31 5.04
CA THR A 185 12.37 5.14 6.02
C THR A 185 12.20 6.56 5.46
N GLY A 186 11.39 7.40 6.10
CA GLY A 186 11.29 8.82 5.79
C GLY A 186 10.87 9.13 4.36
N ALA A 187 11.72 9.85 3.65
CA ALA A 187 11.41 10.44 2.35
C ALA A 187 11.00 9.40 1.27
N GLU A 188 11.63 8.25 1.23
CA GLU A 188 11.28 7.21 0.25
C GLU A 188 9.94 6.58 0.59
N SER A 189 9.67 6.27 1.87
CA SER A 189 8.36 5.76 2.31
C SER A 189 7.24 6.73 1.92
N ARG A 190 7.48 8.04 2.04
CA ARG A 190 6.54 9.08 1.59
C ARG A 190 6.29 9.02 0.06
N LEU A 191 7.33 8.84 -0.76
CA LEU A 191 7.16 8.69 -2.21
C LEU A 191 6.30 7.48 -2.57
N LEU A 192 6.47 6.36 -1.86
CA LEU A 192 5.65 5.17 -2.03
C LEU A 192 4.18 5.44 -1.68
N VAL A 193 3.92 6.16 -0.59
CA VAL A 193 2.56 6.58 -0.18
C VAL A 193 1.91 7.48 -1.23
N GLU A 194 2.62 8.49 -1.73
CA GLU A 194 2.13 9.40 -2.76
C GLU A 194 1.83 8.65 -4.08
N ARG A 195 2.68 7.68 -4.44
CA ARG A 195 2.46 6.82 -5.62
C ARG A 195 1.24 5.93 -5.45
N LEU A 196 1.05 5.26 -4.28
CA LEU A 196 -0.14 4.48 -3.95
C LEU A 196 -1.40 5.32 -4.06
N ALA A 197 -1.39 6.53 -3.48
CA ALA A 197 -2.54 7.44 -3.55
C ALA A 197 -2.91 7.79 -5.00
N ALA A 198 -1.92 8.04 -5.86
CA ALA A 198 -2.14 8.32 -7.28
C ALA A 198 -2.75 7.10 -8.01
N LEU A 199 -2.30 5.89 -7.73
CA LEU A 199 -2.81 4.65 -8.33
C LEU A 199 -4.25 4.37 -7.91
N ILE A 200 -4.57 4.53 -6.61
CA ILE A 200 -5.91 4.35 -6.06
C ILE A 200 -6.87 5.41 -6.62
N LYS A 201 -6.48 6.69 -6.66
CA LYS A 201 -7.27 7.78 -7.27
C LYS A 201 -7.54 7.55 -8.76
N ALA A 202 -6.64 6.88 -9.46
CA ALA A 202 -6.84 6.48 -10.85
C ALA A 202 -7.84 5.31 -11.01
N GLY A 203 -8.37 4.76 -9.91
CA GLY A 203 -9.35 3.66 -9.92
C GLY A 203 -8.75 2.33 -10.39
N LYS A 204 -7.46 2.12 -10.21
CA LYS A 204 -6.81 0.86 -10.60
C LYS A 204 -7.23 -0.29 -9.69
N PRO A 205 -7.41 -1.51 -10.24
CA PRO A 205 -7.68 -2.71 -9.44
C PRO A 205 -6.55 -3.01 -8.45
N PHE A 206 -6.86 -3.63 -7.32
CA PHE A 206 -5.92 -3.97 -6.25
C PHE A 206 -4.64 -4.66 -6.76
N ASP A 207 -4.78 -5.70 -7.58
CA ASP A 207 -3.62 -6.46 -8.05
C ASP A 207 -2.69 -5.61 -8.93
N ILE A 208 -3.27 -4.70 -9.74
CA ILE A 208 -2.50 -3.75 -10.55
C ILE A 208 -1.80 -2.70 -9.69
N VAL A 209 -2.47 -2.21 -8.64
CA VAL A 209 -1.83 -1.30 -7.67
C VAL A 209 -0.64 -1.98 -7.01
N CYS A 210 -0.81 -3.23 -6.56
CA CYS A 210 0.27 -4.01 -5.94
C CYS A 210 1.45 -4.26 -6.88
N GLU A 211 1.19 -4.56 -8.14
CA GLU A 211 2.23 -4.76 -9.16
C GLU A 211 2.99 -3.46 -9.45
N GLU A 212 2.25 -2.38 -9.73
CA GLU A 212 2.85 -1.10 -10.09
C GLU A 212 3.61 -0.44 -8.94
N ILE A 213 3.17 -0.61 -7.69
CA ILE A 213 3.91 -0.06 -6.56
C ILE A 213 5.20 -0.83 -6.30
N ARG A 214 5.21 -2.18 -6.48
CA ARG A 214 6.45 -2.96 -6.42
C ARG A 214 7.44 -2.52 -7.50
N ALA A 215 6.98 -2.39 -8.74
CA ALA A 215 7.82 -1.93 -9.84
C ALA A 215 8.35 -0.51 -9.61
N TYR A 216 7.55 0.39 -9.05
CA TYR A 216 8.00 1.74 -8.67
C TYR A 216 9.06 1.70 -7.58
N HIS A 217 8.86 0.87 -6.56
CA HIS A 217 9.79 0.70 -5.43
C HIS A 217 11.17 0.18 -5.87
N GLU A 218 11.26 -0.68 -6.90
CA GLU A 218 12.53 -1.16 -7.44
C GLU A 218 13.43 -0.03 -7.99
N HIS A 219 12.85 1.13 -8.30
CA HIS A 219 13.54 2.29 -8.87
C HIS A 219 13.70 3.46 -7.89
N THR A 220 13.28 3.29 -6.63
CA THR A 220 13.45 4.31 -5.59
C THR A 220 14.51 3.87 -4.59
N HIS A 221 15.30 4.82 -4.08
CA HIS A 221 16.37 4.54 -3.13
C HIS A 221 16.55 5.70 -2.17
N LEU A 222 16.73 5.39 -0.89
CA LEU A 222 17.05 6.37 0.13
C LEU A 222 18.58 6.51 0.26
N LEU A 223 19.06 7.74 0.18
CA LEU A 223 20.41 8.11 0.55
C LEU A 223 20.36 9.06 1.74
N PHE A 224 21.11 8.76 2.78
CA PHE A 224 21.21 9.62 3.96
C PHE A 224 22.64 9.57 4.56
N ALA A 225 23.01 10.62 5.27
CA ALA A 225 24.25 10.68 6.03
C ALA A 225 23.90 10.81 7.52
N LEU A 226 24.59 10.06 8.36
CA LEU A 226 24.46 10.10 9.81
C LEU A 226 25.70 10.70 10.42
N GLU A 227 25.53 11.62 11.37
CA GLU A 227 26.65 12.16 12.16
C GLU A 227 27.31 11.09 13.04
N SER A 228 26.55 10.06 13.46
CA SER A 228 27.04 9.00 14.33
C SER A 228 26.20 7.72 14.19
N LEU A 229 26.86 6.58 14.16
CA LEU A 229 26.25 5.26 14.24
C LEU A 229 26.13 4.71 15.67
N ALA A 230 26.57 5.47 16.68
CA ALA A 230 26.68 5.00 18.06
C ALA A 230 25.33 4.55 18.65
N ASN A 231 24.24 5.24 18.33
CA ASN A 231 22.91 4.90 18.81
C ASN A 231 22.34 3.63 18.15
N LEU A 232 22.54 3.50 16.84
CA LEU A 232 22.16 2.29 16.09
C LEU A 232 22.92 1.05 16.60
N ALA A 233 24.22 1.20 16.92
CA ALA A 233 25.02 0.11 17.47
C ALA A 233 24.56 -0.28 18.88
N ARG A 234 24.28 0.71 19.76
CA ARG A 234 23.74 0.46 21.11
C ARG A 234 22.40 -0.30 21.09
N ASN A 235 21.57 -0.02 20.09
CA ASN A 235 20.29 -0.64 19.91
C ASN A 235 20.33 -1.91 19.03
N GLY A 236 21.52 -2.40 18.66
CA GLY A 236 21.71 -3.66 17.93
C GLY A 236 21.37 -3.62 16.44
N ARG A 237 21.11 -2.44 15.84
CA ARG A 237 20.79 -2.26 14.42
C ARG A 237 22.04 -2.20 13.52
N VAL A 238 23.20 -1.89 14.09
CA VAL A 238 24.48 -1.88 13.40
C VAL A 238 25.50 -2.62 14.27
N LYS A 239 26.35 -3.45 13.64
CA LYS A 239 27.43 -4.13 14.38
C LYS A 239 28.39 -3.10 14.99
N PRO A 240 28.81 -3.25 16.27
CA PRO A 240 29.71 -2.31 16.91
C PRO A 240 31.02 -2.02 16.13
N ALA A 241 31.56 -3.03 15.46
CA ALA A 241 32.74 -2.88 14.63
C ALA A 241 32.52 -1.91 13.45
N VAL A 242 31.33 -1.93 12.81
CA VAL A 242 30.97 -1.00 11.73
C VAL A 242 30.86 0.43 12.27
N ALA A 243 30.22 0.60 13.44
CA ALA A 243 30.11 1.91 14.08
C ALA A 243 31.47 2.50 14.51
N ALA A 244 32.45 1.66 14.81
CA ALA A 244 33.80 2.11 15.18
C ALA A 244 34.62 2.60 13.97
N VAL A 245 34.38 2.03 12.78
CA VAL A 245 35.10 2.42 11.55
C VAL A 245 34.50 3.69 10.91
N ALA A 246 33.23 3.97 11.13
CA ALA A 246 32.52 5.11 10.56
C ALA A 246 32.61 6.41 11.41
N ARG A 247 33.62 6.53 12.26
CA ARG A 247 33.92 7.73 13.10
C ARG A 247 34.82 8.70 12.36
#